data_6411c4798b426c5400d7fffcf68cfa60
#
_entry.id   6411c4798b426c5400d7fffcf68cfa60
#
_cell.length_a   1.000
_cell.length_b   1.000
_cell.length_c   1.000
_cell.angle_alpha   90.00
_cell.angle_beta   90.00
_cell.angle_gamma   90.00
#
_symmetry.space_group_name_H-M   'P 1'
#
loop_
_entity.id
_entity.type
_entity.pdbx_description
1 polymer ?
#
loop_
_entity_poly.entity_id
_entity_poly.type
_entity_poly.pdbx_seq_one_letter_code
_entity_poly.pdbx_strand_id
1 'polypeptide(L)'
;MTDLDDTTRTELEAAAFRRLVAHLRARTDVQNIELMNMAGFCRNCLSNWLLDAAKERAVPLTKDESRVAVYGMPYDEWKARHQSEATPEQKAAFPGPGAH
;
A
#
# COMPACT_ATOMS: atom_id res chain seq x y z
N MET A 1 26.49 9.84 5.90
CA MET A 1 25.65 8.65 6.11
C MET A 1 26.52 7.47 6.52
N THR A 2 26.11 6.73 7.51
CA THR A 2 26.83 5.56 7.96
C THR A 2 26.84 4.49 6.87
N ASP A 3 27.97 3.80 6.72
CA ASP A 3 28.04 2.65 5.84
C ASP A 3 27.32 1.47 6.48
N LEU A 4 26.22 1.06 5.89
CA LEU A 4 25.42 -0.07 6.35
C LEU A 4 25.69 -1.24 5.41
N ASP A 5 25.85 -2.45 5.98
CA ASP A 5 25.88 -3.63 5.13
C ASP A 5 24.48 -3.90 4.56
N ASP A 6 24.42 -4.73 3.54
CA ASP A 6 23.15 -4.98 2.83
C ASP A 6 22.11 -5.65 3.72
N THR A 7 22.55 -6.55 4.60
CA THR A 7 21.62 -7.22 5.51
C THR A 7 20.99 -6.24 6.50
N THR A 8 21.81 -5.38 7.12
CA THR A 8 21.32 -4.38 8.05
C THR A 8 20.38 -3.41 7.36
N ARG A 9 20.75 -2.92 6.18
CA ARG A 9 19.90 -2.02 5.40
C ARG A 9 18.56 -2.66 5.10
N THR A 10 18.57 -3.90 4.65
CA THR A 10 17.34 -4.64 4.33
C THR A 10 16.45 -4.77 5.56
N GLU A 11 17.03 -5.06 6.71
CA GLU A 11 16.27 -5.18 7.96
C GLU A 11 15.63 -3.85 8.36
N LEU A 12 16.37 -2.75 8.23
CA LEU A 12 15.85 -1.42 8.55
C LEU A 12 14.72 -1.04 7.59
N GLU A 13 14.90 -1.30 6.31
CA GLU A 13 13.88 -1.02 5.31
C GLU A 13 12.63 -1.87 5.55
N ALA A 14 12.80 -3.14 5.90
CA ALA A 14 11.67 -4.01 6.23
C ALA A 14 10.94 -3.50 7.47
N ALA A 15 11.66 -3.08 8.50
CA ALA A 15 11.07 -2.56 9.72
C ALA A 15 10.28 -1.28 9.44
N ALA A 16 10.82 -0.38 8.63
CA ALA A 16 10.15 0.85 8.24
C ALA A 16 8.89 0.56 7.41
N PHE A 17 8.97 -0.37 6.48
CA PHE A 17 7.82 -0.80 5.68
C PHE A 17 6.70 -1.36 6.56
N ARG A 18 7.06 -2.22 7.50
CA ARG A 18 6.08 -2.80 8.45
C ARG A 18 5.41 -1.72 9.28
N ARG A 19 6.16 -0.70 9.68
CA ARG A 19 5.61 0.43 10.44
C ARG A 19 4.66 1.27 9.59
N LEU A 20 4.99 1.49 8.32
CA LEU A 20 4.10 2.17 7.37
C LEU A 20 2.79 1.39 7.21
N VAL A 21 2.88 0.09 7.02
CA VAL A 21 1.71 -0.78 6.88
C VAL A 21 0.85 -0.73 8.14
N ALA A 22 1.46 -0.82 9.31
CA ALA A 22 0.73 -0.74 10.59
C ALA A 22 0.02 0.61 10.74
N HIS A 23 0.68 1.69 10.33
CA HIS A 23 0.11 3.02 10.37
C HIS A 23 -1.10 3.13 9.44
N LEU A 24 -0.99 2.65 8.22
CA LEU A 24 -2.10 2.67 7.26
C LEU A 24 -3.28 1.82 7.72
N ARG A 25 -3.01 0.69 8.38
CA ARG A 25 -4.07 -0.15 8.96
C ARG A 25 -4.82 0.56 10.08
N ALA A 26 -4.12 1.39 10.85
CA ALA A 26 -4.71 2.16 11.93
C ALA A 26 -5.56 3.33 11.42
N ARG A 27 -5.29 3.80 10.20
CA ARG A 27 -5.96 4.96 9.62
C ARG A 27 -7.04 4.54 8.61
N THR A 28 -7.99 3.75 9.08
CA THR A 28 -9.14 3.33 8.25
C THR A 28 -10.07 4.49 7.88
N ASP A 29 -9.92 5.62 8.53
CA ASP A 29 -10.61 6.86 8.23
C ASP A 29 -10.12 7.52 6.94
N VAL A 30 -8.90 7.17 6.47
CA VAL A 30 -8.32 7.74 5.25
C VAL A 30 -8.64 6.83 4.07
N GLN A 31 -9.35 7.37 3.09
CA GLN A 31 -9.73 6.65 1.88
C GLN A 31 -8.56 6.54 0.92
N ASN A 32 -8.55 5.46 0.11
CA ASN A 32 -7.50 5.29 -0.89
C ASN A 32 -7.47 6.44 -1.90
N ILE A 33 -8.63 6.96 -2.28
CA ILE A 33 -8.67 8.10 -3.20
C ILE A 33 -8.04 9.35 -2.58
N GLU A 34 -8.17 9.53 -1.27
CA GLU A 34 -7.53 10.64 -0.56
C GLU A 34 -6.01 10.52 -0.59
N LEU A 35 -5.51 9.30 -0.35
CA LEU A 35 -4.06 9.03 -0.45
C LEU A 35 -3.54 9.28 -1.86
N MET A 36 -4.25 8.79 -2.89
CA MET A 36 -3.87 9.00 -4.27
C MET A 36 -3.81 10.49 -4.62
N ASN A 37 -4.82 11.24 -4.21
CA ASN A 37 -4.90 12.67 -4.51
C ASN A 37 -3.80 13.45 -3.81
N MET A 38 -3.46 13.09 -2.58
CA MET A 38 -2.47 13.80 -1.78
C MET A 38 -1.03 13.36 -2.07
N ALA A 39 -0.81 12.06 -2.16
CA ALA A 39 0.54 11.50 -2.16
C ALA A 39 0.90 10.73 -3.43
N GLY A 40 -0.04 10.54 -4.35
CA GLY A 40 0.22 9.84 -5.60
C GLY A 40 0.30 8.32 -5.47
N PHE A 41 -0.06 7.76 -4.33
CA PHE A 41 -0.15 6.32 -4.13
C PHE A 41 -1.26 6.00 -3.14
N CYS A 42 -1.67 4.74 -3.12
CA CYS A 42 -2.65 4.27 -2.13
C CYS A 42 -2.23 2.89 -1.64
N ARG A 43 -3.06 2.30 -0.77
CA ARG A 43 -2.79 0.96 -0.23
C ARG A 43 -2.66 -0.09 -1.32
N ASN A 44 -3.45 0.03 -2.38
CA ASN A 44 -3.37 -0.88 -3.53
C ASN A 44 -2.03 -0.76 -4.26
N CYS A 45 -1.53 0.46 -4.42
CA CYS A 45 -0.22 0.69 -5.03
C CYS A 45 0.87 0.01 -4.21
N LEU A 46 0.81 0.17 -2.89
CA LEU A 46 1.80 -0.43 -1.98
C LEU A 46 1.78 -1.96 -2.10
N SER A 47 0.59 -2.56 -2.14
CA SER A 47 0.48 -4.01 -2.32
C SER A 47 0.97 -4.46 -3.69
N ASN A 48 0.73 -3.66 -4.73
CA ASN A 48 1.24 -3.94 -6.07
C ASN A 48 2.78 -3.91 -6.10
N TRP A 49 3.39 -2.96 -5.40
CA TRP A 49 4.85 -2.89 -5.31
C TRP A 49 5.42 -4.13 -4.61
N LEU A 50 4.75 -4.61 -3.57
CA LEU A 50 5.15 -5.85 -2.90
C LEU A 50 5.06 -7.03 -3.85
N LEU A 51 3.97 -7.12 -4.63
CA LEU A 51 3.77 -8.17 -5.63
C LEU A 51 4.85 -8.11 -6.70
N ASP A 52 5.17 -6.91 -7.20
CA ASP A 52 6.22 -6.72 -8.18
C ASP A 52 7.58 -7.18 -7.66
N ALA A 53 7.89 -6.84 -6.41
CA ALA A 53 9.13 -7.26 -5.77
C ALA A 53 9.22 -8.78 -5.65
N ALA A 54 8.10 -9.44 -5.36
CA ALA A 54 8.03 -10.90 -5.31
C ALA A 54 8.27 -11.51 -6.69
N LYS A 55 7.67 -10.95 -7.73
CA LYS A 55 7.85 -11.43 -9.10
C LYS A 55 9.31 -11.30 -9.56
N GLU A 56 9.95 -10.19 -9.25
CA GLU A 56 11.36 -9.96 -9.59
C GLU A 56 12.28 -11.00 -8.97
N ARG A 57 11.87 -11.57 -7.84
CA ARG A 57 12.66 -12.55 -7.07
C ARG A 57 12.16 -13.99 -7.25
N ALA A 58 11.21 -14.19 -8.15
CA ALA A 58 10.57 -15.50 -8.39
C ALA A 58 9.96 -16.08 -7.10
N VAL A 59 9.45 -15.22 -6.23
CA VAL A 59 8.74 -15.65 -5.03
C VAL A 59 7.25 -15.75 -5.36
N PRO A 60 6.63 -16.92 -5.12
CA PRO A 60 5.20 -17.08 -5.40
C PRO A 60 4.37 -16.29 -4.38
N LEU A 61 3.75 -15.24 -4.87
CA LEU A 61 2.86 -14.40 -4.06
C LEU A 61 1.67 -14.05 -4.96
N THR A 62 0.46 -14.30 -4.49
CA THR A 62 -0.73 -13.94 -5.25
C THR A 62 -1.11 -12.47 -4.98
N LYS A 63 -1.91 -11.92 -5.86
CA LYS A 63 -2.44 -10.57 -5.70
C LYS A 63 -3.22 -10.45 -4.39
N ASP A 64 -4.05 -11.45 -4.08
CA ASP A 64 -4.85 -11.45 -2.86
C ASP A 64 -3.96 -11.49 -1.62
N GLU A 65 -2.90 -12.29 -1.64
CA GLU A 65 -1.93 -12.34 -0.54
C GLU A 65 -1.24 -10.99 -0.34
N SER A 66 -0.89 -10.31 -1.42
CA SER A 66 -0.27 -8.98 -1.32
C SER A 66 -1.23 -7.95 -0.72
N ARG A 67 -2.53 -8.05 -1.03
CA ARG A 67 -3.55 -7.20 -0.44
C ARG A 67 -3.67 -7.45 1.06
N VAL A 68 -3.74 -8.71 1.47
CA VAL A 68 -3.81 -9.07 2.90
C VAL A 68 -2.60 -8.54 3.66
N ALA A 69 -1.41 -8.60 3.05
CA ALA A 69 -0.19 -8.09 3.68
C ALA A 69 -0.30 -6.61 4.03
N VAL A 70 -0.96 -5.81 3.20
CA VAL A 70 -1.12 -4.37 3.43
C VAL A 70 -2.34 -4.07 4.28
N TYR A 71 -3.48 -4.66 3.96
CA TYR A 71 -4.74 -4.35 4.64
C TYR A 71 -4.93 -5.09 5.97
N GLY A 72 -4.27 -6.21 6.15
CA GLY A 72 -4.48 -7.06 7.33
C GLY A 72 -5.73 -7.92 7.23
N MET A 73 -6.41 -7.91 6.10
CA MET A 73 -7.62 -8.66 5.82
C MET A 73 -7.82 -8.71 4.30
N PRO A 74 -8.69 -9.58 3.78
CA PRO A 74 -9.02 -9.57 2.36
C PRO A 74 -9.53 -8.20 1.93
N TYR A 75 -9.13 -7.77 0.73
CA TYR A 75 -9.47 -6.44 0.24
C TYR A 75 -10.97 -6.20 0.17
N ASP A 76 -11.74 -7.18 -0.26
CA ASP A 76 -13.20 -7.04 -0.34
C ASP A 76 -13.82 -6.79 1.02
N GLU A 77 -13.29 -7.42 2.07
CA GLU A 77 -13.74 -7.19 3.44
C GLU A 77 -13.40 -5.76 3.89
N TRP A 78 -12.19 -5.29 3.58
CA TRP A 78 -11.78 -3.93 3.92
C TRP A 78 -12.68 -2.89 3.23
N LYS A 79 -12.97 -3.11 1.94
CA LYS A 79 -13.87 -2.22 1.20
C LYS A 79 -15.26 -2.18 1.83
N ALA A 80 -15.78 -3.34 2.20
CA ALA A 80 -17.11 -3.42 2.80
C ALA A 80 -17.18 -2.67 4.14
N ARG A 81 -16.09 -2.69 4.91
CA ARG A 81 -16.04 -2.05 6.23
C ARG A 81 -15.71 -0.57 6.20
N HIS A 82 -14.85 -0.16 5.29
CA HIS A 82 -14.19 1.15 5.39
C HIS A 82 -14.32 2.04 4.17
N GLN A 83 -14.48 1.48 2.97
CA GLN A 83 -14.54 2.29 1.76
C GLN A 83 -15.89 2.96 1.62
N SER A 84 -15.86 4.28 1.42
CA SER A 84 -17.06 5.06 1.13
C SER A 84 -17.01 5.55 -0.31
N GLU A 85 -18.16 5.99 -0.83
CA GLU A 85 -18.20 6.58 -2.16
C GLU A 85 -17.42 7.89 -2.19
N ALA A 86 -16.60 8.06 -3.23
CA ALA A 86 -15.82 9.28 -3.40
C ALA A 86 -16.73 10.48 -3.68
N THR A 87 -16.37 11.62 -3.09
CA THR A 87 -17.06 12.87 -3.34
C THR A 87 -16.74 13.38 -4.75
N PRO A 88 -17.57 14.29 -5.32
CA PRO A 88 -17.23 14.89 -6.61
C PRO A 88 -15.85 15.57 -6.61
N GLU A 89 -15.48 16.23 -5.51
CA GLU A 89 -14.19 16.89 -5.37
C GLU A 89 -13.04 15.87 -5.39
N GLN A 90 -13.20 14.75 -4.70
CA GLN A 90 -12.23 13.67 -4.69
C GLN A 90 -12.03 13.08 -6.07
N LYS A 91 -13.13 12.85 -6.79
CA LYS A 91 -13.10 12.31 -8.17
C LYS A 91 -12.41 13.28 -9.11
N ALA A 92 -12.70 14.58 -8.98
CA ALA A 92 -12.12 15.61 -9.84
C ALA A 92 -10.60 15.74 -9.64
N ALA A 93 -10.13 15.51 -8.43
CA ALA A 93 -8.70 15.59 -8.10
C ALA A 93 -7.94 14.30 -8.44
N PHE A 94 -8.64 13.22 -8.74
CA PHE A 94 -8.01 11.91 -8.94
C PHE A 94 -7.14 11.91 -10.20
N PRO A 95 -5.84 11.56 -10.06
CA PRO A 95 -4.91 11.62 -11.19
C PRO A 95 -5.07 10.48 -12.21
N GLY A 96 -5.87 9.46 -11.88
CA GLY A 96 -6.08 8.33 -12.74
C GLY A 96 -5.18 7.14 -12.42
N PRO A 97 -5.50 5.96 -12.98
CA PRO A 97 -4.83 4.71 -12.62
C PRO A 97 -3.36 4.62 -13.07
N GLY A 98 -2.94 5.45 -14.00
CA GLY A 98 -1.57 5.45 -14.50
C GLY A 98 -0.63 6.41 -13.79
N ALA A 99 -1.06 7.07 -12.72
CA ALA A 99 -0.32 8.16 -12.09
C ALA A 99 0.86 7.69 -11.22
N HIS A 100 0.97 6.39 -10.98
CA HIS A 100 2.04 5.86 -10.11
C HIS A 100 2.82 4.74 -10.73
#